data_39d151f0243b78d3b1536a2e492d3aac
#
_entry.id   39d151f0243b78d3b1536a2e492d3aac
#
_cell.length_a   1.000
_cell.length_b   1.000
_cell.length_c   1.000
_cell.angle_alpha   90.00
_cell.angle_beta   90.00
_cell.angle_gamma   90.00
#
_symmetry.space_group_name_H-M   'P 1'
#
loop_
_entity.id
_entity.type
_entity.pdbx_description
1 polymer ?
#
loop_
_entity_poly.entity_id
_entity_poly.type
_entity_poly.pdbx_seq_one_letter_code
_entity_poly.pdbx_strand_id
1 'polypeptide(L)'
;MGPSLIRCVLSRFIRAKGAFVFIAITVIGTALSYAMPYVNGKFLDFLLGNRSERDAVLFALLVASIGVFSTLFTYFAGTLSIRITTRLSFDLLREAVLRFERDDYLVSRTIDPAYTTQRIISDSSVVSSFVLANFISAPLSIVAIPIVLLIIWSIDSTLAVFSIILLIVYFCVITGLRNCLLYTSPSPRDRS
;
A
#
# COMPACT_ATOMS: atom_id res chain seq x y z
N MET A 1 -7.37 15.11 11.94
CA MET A 1 -6.15 14.51 12.53
C MET A 1 -5.08 15.58 12.56
N GLY A 2 -4.53 15.92 13.73
CA GLY A 2 -3.52 16.98 13.83
C GLY A 2 -2.18 16.55 13.20
N PRO A 3 -1.48 17.44 12.50
CA PRO A 3 -0.19 17.14 11.85
C PRO A 3 0.89 16.62 12.82
N SER A 4 0.74 16.89 14.11
CA SER A 4 1.61 16.42 15.18
C SER A 4 1.50 14.90 15.42
N LEU A 5 0.31 14.32 15.32
CA LEU A 5 0.05 12.89 15.52
C LEU A 5 0.70 12.06 14.40
N ILE A 6 0.50 12.47 13.14
CA ILE A 6 1.08 11.82 11.97
C ILE A 6 2.61 11.86 12.04
N ARG A 7 3.20 12.99 12.42
CA ARG A 7 4.64 13.14 12.56
C ARG A 7 5.21 12.24 13.68
N CYS A 8 4.50 12.10 14.79
CA CYS A 8 4.87 11.22 15.88
C CYS A 8 4.85 9.75 15.46
N VAL A 9 3.78 9.30 14.80
CA VAL A 9 3.64 7.93 14.32
C VAL A 9 4.68 7.60 13.25
N LEU A 10 4.92 8.51 12.31
CA LEU A 10 5.94 8.35 11.27
C LEU A 10 7.36 8.27 11.84
N SER A 11 7.69 9.08 12.85
CA SER A 11 9.00 9.04 13.51
C SER A 11 9.22 7.72 14.28
N ARG A 12 8.17 7.15 14.86
CA ARG A 12 8.20 5.82 15.49
C ARG A 12 8.37 4.71 14.45
N PHE A 13 7.68 4.83 13.33
CA PHE A 13 7.82 3.90 12.21
C PHE A 13 9.27 3.86 11.70
N ILE A 14 9.87 5.02 11.41
CA ILE A 14 11.25 5.11 10.88
C ILE A 14 12.28 4.57 11.90
N ARG A 15 12.04 4.72 13.20
CA ARG A 15 12.88 4.15 14.27
C ARG A 15 12.68 2.66 14.51
N ALA A 16 11.62 2.06 13.98
CA ALA A 16 11.39 0.63 14.13
C ALA A 16 12.52 -0.14 13.44
N LYS A 17 13.20 -1.00 14.21
CA LYS A 17 14.23 -1.92 13.68
C LYS A 17 13.58 -2.84 12.64
N GLY A 18 13.75 -2.53 11.37
CA GLY A 18 13.17 -3.29 10.27
C GLY A 18 12.39 -2.45 9.26
N ALA A 19 12.09 -1.17 9.53
CA ALA A 19 11.42 -0.30 8.57
C ALA A 19 12.23 -0.15 7.27
N PHE A 20 13.54 0.01 7.38
CA PHE A 20 14.43 0.08 6.22
C PHE A 20 14.43 -1.22 5.41
N VAL A 21 14.52 -2.36 6.11
CA VAL A 21 14.45 -3.69 5.47
C VAL A 21 13.10 -3.89 4.77
N PHE A 22 12.02 -3.48 5.42
CA PHE A 22 10.68 -3.53 4.83
C PHE A 22 10.59 -2.69 3.55
N ILE A 23 11.06 -1.45 3.58
CA ILE A 23 11.06 -0.57 2.39
C ILE A 23 11.90 -1.19 1.27
N ALA A 24 13.11 -1.69 1.58
CA ALA A 24 13.97 -2.31 0.59
C ALA A 24 13.33 -3.55 -0.05
N ILE A 25 12.76 -4.46 0.75
CA ILE A 25 12.06 -5.65 0.25
C ILE A 25 10.84 -5.26 -0.60
N THR A 26 10.08 -4.25 -0.17
CA THR A 26 8.91 -3.78 -0.91
C THR A 26 9.32 -3.16 -2.25
N VAL A 27 10.37 -2.34 -2.28
CA VAL A 27 10.89 -1.75 -3.53
C VAL A 27 11.37 -2.82 -4.50
N ILE A 28 12.15 -3.81 -4.02
CA ILE A 28 12.64 -4.90 -4.86
C ILE A 28 11.47 -5.76 -5.37
N GLY A 29 10.54 -6.14 -4.50
CA GLY A 29 9.38 -6.94 -4.87
C GLY A 29 8.48 -6.25 -5.88
N THR A 30 8.23 -4.96 -5.72
CA THR A 30 7.44 -4.17 -6.67
C THR A 30 8.16 -3.99 -8.00
N ALA A 31 9.46 -3.75 -8.01
CA ALA A 31 10.27 -3.66 -9.23
C ALA A 31 10.23 -4.97 -10.03
N LEU A 32 10.40 -6.11 -9.36
CA LEU A 32 10.28 -7.42 -10.01
C LEU A 32 8.85 -7.65 -10.57
N SER A 33 7.82 -7.29 -9.82
CA SER A 33 6.43 -7.45 -10.25
C SER A 33 6.11 -6.61 -11.49
N TYR A 34 6.65 -5.39 -11.58
CA TYR A 34 6.48 -4.54 -12.76
C TYR A 34 7.33 -4.96 -13.97
N ALA A 35 8.44 -5.68 -13.75
CA ALA A 35 9.23 -6.24 -14.83
C ALA A 35 8.57 -7.48 -15.47
N MET A 36 7.69 -8.20 -14.74
CA MET A 36 7.07 -9.45 -15.22
C MET A 36 6.30 -9.31 -16.53
N PRO A 37 5.42 -8.30 -16.76
CA PRO A 37 4.72 -8.16 -18.03
C PRO A 37 5.68 -7.99 -19.20
N TYR A 38 6.78 -7.24 -19.04
CA TYR A 38 7.79 -7.05 -20.06
C TYR A 38 8.52 -8.36 -20.40
N VAL A 39 8.93 -9.11 -19.37
CA VAL A 39 9.62 -10.40 -19.56
C VAL A 39 8.70 -11.42 -20.22
N ASN A 40 7.41 -11.46 -19.84
CA ASN A 40 6.41 -12.32 -20.46
C ASN A 40 6.19 -11.97 -21.93
N GLY A 41 6.14 -10.67 -22.29
CA GLY A 41 6.05 -10.21 -23.67
C GLY A 41 7.24 -10.70 -24.51
N LYS A 42 8.46 -10.53 -24.00
CA LYS A 42 9.69 -11.03 -24.66
C LYS A 42 9.72 -12.55 -24.78
N PHE A 43 9.16 -13.27 -23.81
CA PHE A 43 9.03 -14.72 -23.89
C PHE A 43 8.08 -15.15 -25.01
N LEU A 44 6.95 -14.46 -25.17
CA LEU A 44 6.03 -14.73 -26.28
C LEU A 44 6.67 -14.45 -27.64
N ASP A 45 7.35 -13.30 -27.80
CA ASP A 45 8.09 -12.98 -29.01
C ASP A 45 9.15 -14.04 -29.33
N PHE A 46 9.81 -14.55 -28.30
CA PHE A 46 10.81 -15.60 -28.42
C PHE A 46 10.19 -16.94 -28.91
N LEU A 47 9.03 -17.32 -28.37
CA LEU A 47 8.31 -18.54 -28.77
C LEU A 47 7.80 -18.49 -30.22
N LEU A 48 7.37 -17.30 -30.68
CA LEU A 48 6.89 -17.10 -32.06
C LEU A 48 8.03 -17.09 -33.07
N GLY A 49 9.26 -16.84 -32.66
CA GLY A 49 10.45 -16.76 -33.49
C GLY A 49 11.13 -18.11 -33.66
N ASN A 50 10.56 -19.07 -34.33
CA ASN A 50 11.09 -20.39 -34.80
C ASN A 50 12.52 -20.77 -34.30
N ARG A 51 12.74 -20.79 -32.98
CA ARG A 51 14.03 -21.06 -32.33
C ARG A 51 14.08 -22.46 -31.73
N SER A 52 15.28 -22.87 -31.31
CA SER A 52 15.54 -24.18 -30.72
C SER A 52 14.67 -24.44 -29.47
N GLU A 53 14.08 -25.64 -29.38
CA GLU A 53 13.30 -26.07 -28.20
C GLU A 53 14.07 -25.93 -26.88
N ARG A 54 15.38 -26.14 -26.92
CA ARG A 54 16.27 -26.03 -25.75
C ARG A 54 16.32 -24.60 -25.20
N ASP A 55 16.39 -23.61 -26.10
CA ASP A 55 16.44 -22.20 -25.71
C ASP A 55 15.09 -21.76 -25.15
N ALA A 56 13.98 -22.28 -25.69
CA ALA A 56 12.64 -22.02 -25.17
C ALA A 56 12.46 -22.54 -23.73
N VAL A 57 12.96 -23.74 -23.43
CA VAL A 57 12.93 -24.31 -22.08
C VAL A 57 13.78 -23.49 -21.10
N LEU A 58 14.98 -23.08 -21.50
CA LEU A 58 15.85 -22.23 -20.66
C LEU A 58 15.20 -20.89 -20.35
N PHE A 59 14.58 -20.26 -21.35
CA PHE A 59 13.89 -19.00 -21.15
C PHE A 59 12.65 -19.17 -20.26
N ALA A 60 11.88 -20.24 -20.42
CA ALA A 60 10.74 -20.56 -19.55
C ALA A 60 11.17 -20.76 -18.09
N LEU A 61 12.27 -21.45 -17.85
CA LEU A 61 12.84 -21.62 -16.49
C LEU A 61 13.27 -20.28 -15.89
N LEU A 62 13.82 -19.37 -16.68
CA LEU A 62 14.21 -18.04 -16.26
C LEU A 62 12.97 -17.22 -15.84
N VAL A 63 11.92 -17.21 -16.69
CA VAL A 63 10.66 -16.52 -16.37
C VAL A 63 10.02 -17.10 -15.10
N ALA A 64 9.98 -18.43 -14.98
CA ALA A 64 9.45 -19.10 -13.80
C ALA A 64 10.25 -18.74 -12.53
N SER A 65 11.57 -18.67 -12.62
CA SER A 65 12.42 -18.29 -11.49
C SER A 65 12.15 -16.85 -11.03
N ILE A 66 12.04 -15.90 -11.96
CA ILE A 66 11.68 -14.50 -11.65
C ILE A 66 10.32 -14.43 -10.97
N GLY A 67 9.33 -15.21 -11.45
CA GLY A 67 7.99 -15.28 -10.84
C GLY A 67 8.03 -15.80 -9.40
N VAL A 68 8.78 -16.87 -9.15
CA VAL A 68 8.96 -17.42 -7.80
C VAL A 68 9.62 -16.40 -6.88
N PHE A 69 10.71 -15.76 -7.32
CA PHE A 69 11.36 -14.71 -6.51
C PHE A 69 10.45 -13.54 -6.23
N SER A 70 9.71 -13.04 -7.22
CA SER A 70 8.73 -11.96 -7.04
C SER A 70 7.68 -12.32 -5.98
N THR A 71 7.13 -13.53 -6.03
CA THR A 71 6.15 -14.03 -5.07
C THR A 71 6.74 -14.13 -3.66
N LEU A 72 7.97 -14.62 -3.52
CA LEU A 72 8.68 -14.71 -2.24
C LEU A 72 8.90 -13.32 -1.64
N PHE A 73 9.39 -12.35 -2.42
CA PHE A 73 9.57 -10.98 -1.94
C PHE A 73 8.25 -10.34 -1.51
N THR A 74 7.17 -10.54 -2.26
CA THR A 74 5.83 -10.05 -1.90
C THR A 74 5.33 -10.68 -0.61
N TYR A 75 5.53 -11.98 -0.42
CA TYR A 75 5.19 -12.69 0.81
C TYR A 75 5.96 -12.15 2.02
N PHE A 76 7.27 -11.97 1.90
CA PHE A 76 8.10 -11.41 2.97
C PHE A 76 7.72 -9.96 3.28
N ALA A 77 7.46 -9.13 2.26
CA ALA A 77 6.97 -7.77 2.44
C ALA A 77 5.63 -7.76 3.18
N GLY A 78 4.69 -8.60 2.79
CA GLY A 78 3.38 -8.75 3.44
C GLY A 78 3.50 -9.16 4.91
N THR A 79 4.31 -10.16 5.20
CA THR A 79 4.55 -10.62 6.58
C THR A 79 5.18 -9.52 7.45
N LEU A 80 6.16 -8.80 6.89
CA LEU A 80 6.83 -7.71 7.59
C LEU A 80 5.89 -6.52 7.81
N SER A 81 5.05 -6.21 6.82
CA SER A 81 4.00 -5.20 6.89
C SER A 81 3.04 -5.48 8.05
N ILE A 82 2.51 -6.70 8.15
CA ILE A 82 1.63 -7.11 9.23
C ILE A 82 2.32 -6.96 10.60
N ARG A 83 3.55 -7.42 10.73
CA ARG A 83 4.31 -7.29 11.99
C ARG A 83 4.50 -5.85 12.41
N ILE A 84 4.84 -4.97 11.48
CA ILE A 84 5.05 -3.54 11.76
C ILE A 84 3.72 -2.87 12.12
N THR A 85 2.65 -3.13 11.37
CA THR A 85 1.31 -2.59 11.65
C THR A 85 0.83 -3.02 13.02
N THR A 86 0.97 -4.30 13.36
CA THR A 86 0.54 -4.84 14.64
C THR A 86 1.32 -4.21 15.81
N ARG A 87 2.64 -4.10 15.70
CA ARG A 87 3.45 -3.41 16.74
C ARG A 87 3.03 -1.96 16.91
N LEU A 88 2.88 -1.23 15.79
CA LEU A 88 2.45 0.16 15.82
C LEU A 88 1.06 0.32 16.46
N SER A 89 0.12 -0.58 16.14
CA SER A 89 -1.22 -0.59 16.75
C SER A 89 -1.17 -0.82 18.24
N PHE A 90 -0.35 -1.77 18.72
CA PHE A 90 -0.17 -2.02 20.15
C PHE A 90 0.50 -0.86 20.87
N ASP A 91 1.48 -0.20 20.27
CA ASP A 91 2.11 0.98 20.87
C ASP A 91 1.13 2.15 20.99
N LEU A 92 0.30 2.37 19.98
CA LEU A 92 -0.76 3.39 20.02
C LEU A 92 -1.85 3.04 21.04
N LEU A 93 -2.27 1.78 21.09
CA LEU A 93 -3.24 1.29 22.07
C LEU A 93 -2.73 1.51 23.49
N ARG A 94 -1.50 1.09 23.77
CA ARG A 94 -0.88 1.29 25.08
C ARG A 94 -0.82 2.76 25.48
N GLU A 95 -0.43 3.63 24.55
CA GLU A 95 -0.39 5.08 24.84
C GLU A 95 -1.78 5.65 25.08
N ALA A 96 -2.80 5.22 24.32
CA ALA A 96 -4.17 5.65 24.51
C ALA A 96 -4.73 5.20 25.88
N VAL A 97 -4.48 3.94 26.28
CA VAL A 97 -4.90 3.42 27.59
C VAL A 97 -4.21 4.18 28.74
N LEU A 98 -2.90 4.39 28.64
CA LEU A 98 -2.16 5.13 29.69
C LEU A 98 -2.60 6.61 29.80
N ARG A 99 -3.05 7.21 28.71
CA ARG A 99 -3.64 8.56 28.76
C ARG A 99 -5.02 8.53 29.40
N PHE A 100 -5.84 7.53 29.04
CA PHE A 100 -7.17 7.36 29.61
C PHE A 100 -7.13 7.11 31.14
N GLU A 101 -6.14 6.35 31.63
CA GLU A 101 -5.94 6.13 33.06
C GLU A 101 -5.48 7.38 33.82
N ARG A 102 -4.86 8.34 33.14
CA ARG A 102 -4.42 9.61 33.72
C ARG A 102 -5.50 10.69 33.72
N ASP A 103 -6.52 10.55 32.88
CA ASP A 103 -7.64 11.47 32.82
C ASP A 103 -8.57 11.23 34.00
N ASP A 104 -9.24 12.30 34.43
CA ASP A 104 -9.99 12.41 35.67
C ASP A 104 -10.97 11.23 35.86
N TYR A 105 -10.91 10.56 37.00
CA TYR A 105 -11.75 9.42 37.40
C TYR A 105 -13.27 9.69 37.25
N LEU A 106 -13.69 10.94 37.36
CA LEU A 106 -15.08 11.36 37.21
C LEU A 106 -15.61 11.22 35.77
N VAL A 107 -14.75 11.44 34.75
CA VAL A 107 -15.11 11.29 33.34
C VAL A 107 -15.16 9.80 32.96
N SER A 108 -14.26 8.99 33.51
CA SER A 108 -14.21 7.55 33.26
C SER A 108 -15.47 6.81 33.76
N ARG A 109 -16.16 7.32 34.79
CA ARG A 109 -17.34 6.68 35.38
C ARG A 109 -18.62 6.81 34.54
N THR A 110 -18.67 7.80 33.62
CA THR A 110 -19.84 8.06 32.77
C THR A 110 -19.79 7.34 31.43
N ILE A 111 -18.63 6.74 31.07
CA ILE A 111 -18.42 6.12 29.79
C ILE A 111 -18.35 4.60 29.96
N ASP A 112 -19.07 3.86 29.10
CA ASP A 112 -18.99 2.40 29.05
C ASP A 112 -17.55 1.93 28.73
N PRO A 113 -16.88 1.21 29.65
CA PRO A 113 -15.51 0.76 29.44
C PRO A 113 -15.36 -0.17 28.25
N ALA A 114 -16.37 -1.01 27.98
CA ALA A 114 -16.32 -1.96 26.85
C ALA A 114 -16.36 -1.24 25.53
N TYR A 115 -17.26 -0.26 25.36
CA TYR A 115 -17.36 0.56 24.15
C TYR A 115 -16.07 1.37 23.91
N THR A 116 -15.52 1.98 24.95
CA THR A 116 -14.30 2.77 24.86
C THR A 116 -13.11 1.94 24.45
N THR A 117 -12.93 0.76 25.07
CA THR A 117 -11.84 -0.16 24.73
C THR A 117 -11.92 -0.63 23.29
N GLN A 118 -13.12 -1.05 22.83
CA GLN A 118 -13.31 -1.47 21.44
C GLN A 118 -13.00 -0.33 20.45
N ARG A 119 -13.40 0.88 20.75
CA ARG A 119 -13.13 2.06 19.91
C ARG A 119 -11.65 2.39 19.86
N ILE A 120 -10.95 2.38 20.98
CA ILE A 120 -9.49 2.63 21.01
C ILE A 120 -8.74 1.56 20.20
N ILE A 121 -9.11 0.29 20.31
CA ILE A 121 -8.50 -0.80 19.51
C ILE A 121 -8.75 -0.57 18.01
N SER A 122 -9.98 -0.32 17.62
CA SER A 122 -10.35 -0.07 16.23
C SER A 122 -9.62 1.15 15.65
N ASP A 123 -9.66 2.28 16.35
CA ASP A 123 -9.03 3.51 15.90
C ASP A 123 -7.50 3.37 15.79
N SER A 124 -6.85 2.67 16.73
CA SER A 124 -5.41 2.41 16.67
C SER A 124 -5.02 1.55 15.46
N SER A 125 -5.83 0.55 15.12
CA SER A 125 -5.63 -0.30 13.95
C SER A 125 -5.81 0.49 12.65
N VAL A 126 -6.86 1.29 12.55
CA VAL A 126 -7.14 2.13 11.37
C VAL A 126 -6.02 3.16 11.15
N VAL A 127 -5.54 3.82 12.21
CA VAL A 127 -4.44 4.78 12.10
C VAL A 127 -3.15 4.11 11.64
N SER A 128 -2.83 2.93 12.18
CA SER A 128 -1.61 2.20 11.82
C SER A 128 -1.62 1.75 10.36
N SER A 129 -2.74 1.18 9.89
CA SER A 129 -2.89 0.77 8.49
C SER A 129 -2.91 1.97 7.54
N PHE A 130 -3.54 3.07 7.92
CA PHE A 130 -3.53 4.32 7.14
C PHE A 130 -2.10 4.87 6.96
N VAL A 131 -1.29 4.88 8.02
CA VAL A 131 0.10 5.33 7.93
C VAL A 131 0.90 4.45 6.97
N LEU A 132 0.79 3.13 7.08
CA LEU A 132 1.49 2.22 6.18
C LEU A 132 1.07 2.42 4.72
N ALA A 133 -0.23 2.48 4.46
CA ALA A 133 -0.77 2.65 3.12
C ALA A 133 -0.35 3.98 2.48
N ASN A 134 -0.45 5.08 3.21
CA ASN A 134 -0.21 6.41 2.63
C ASN A 134 1.26 6.82 2.60
N PHE A 135 2.08 6.36 3.54
CA PHE A 135 3.49 6.80 3.60
C PHE A 135 4.46 5.80 2.95
N ILE A 136 4.03 4.59 2.66
CA ILE A 136 4.89 3.59 2.02
C ILE A 136 4.32 3.14 0.70
N SER A 137 3.09 2.60 0.67
CA SER A 137 2.51 2.04 -0.55
C SER A 137 2.15 3.13 -1.58
N ALA A 138 1.56 4.25 -1.15
CA ALA A 138 1.16 5.31 -2.07
C ALA A 138 2.34 5.99 -2.78
N PRO A 139 3.45 6.39 -2.11
CA PRO A 139 4.61 6.94 -2.80
C PRO A 139 5.24 5.96 -3.80
N LEU A 140 5.33 4.67 -3.43
CA LEU A 140 5.82 3.64 -4.34
C LEU A 140 4.95 3.51 -5.59
N SER A 141 3.63 3.53 -5.43
CA SER A 141 2.69 3.48 -6.56
C SER A 141 2.80 4.71 -7.46
N ILE A 142 2.98 5.91 -6.88
CA ILE A 142 3.16 7.15 -7.63
C ILE A 142 4.43 7.09 -8.49
N VAL A 143 5.53 6.54 -7.97
CA VAL A 143 6.78 6.37 -8.73
C VAL A 143 6.65 5.26 -9.77
N ALA A 144 5.88 4.22 -9.50
CA ALA A 144 5.69 3.10 -10.40
C ALA A 144 4.89 3.46 -11.66
N ILE A 145 3.89 4.34 -11.56
CA ILE A 145 3.04 4.74 -12.70
C ILE A 145 3.86 5.22 -13.90
N PRO A 146 4.75 6.23 -13.79
CA PRO A 146 5.55 6.68 -14.93
C PRO A 146 6.50 5.60 -15.44
N ILE A 147 7.06 4.75 -14.58
CA ILE A 147 7.94 3.65 -15.00
C ILE A 147 7.17 2.66 -15.88
N VAL A 148 5.97 2.25 -15.45
CA VAL A 148 5.13 1.34 -16.23
C VAL A 148 4.71 1.97 -17.55
N LEU A 149 4.35 3.26 -17.57
CA LEU A 149 4.03 3.98 -18.81
C LEU A 149 5.22 4.05 -19.76
N LEU A 150 6.44 4.26 -19.27
CA LEU A 150 7.65 4.22 -20.10
C LEU A 150 7.90 2.82 -20.68
N ILE A 151 7.67 1.76 -19.92
CA ILE A 151 7.78 0.39 -20.42
C ILE A 151 6.76 0.14 -21.53
N ILE A 152 5.50 0.52 -21.34
CA ILE A 152 4.45 0.38 -22.37
C ILE A 152 4.82 1.21 -23.61
N TRP A 153 5.33 2.42 -23.44
CA TRP A 153 5.76 3.27 -24.55
C TRP A 153 6.88 2.63 -25.38
N SER A 154 7.80 1.92 -24.73
CA SER A 154 8.88 1.20 -25.43
C SER A 154 8.42 0.00 -26.24
N ILE A 155 7.23 -0.54 -25.95
CA ILE A 155 6.63 -1.68 -26.67
C ILE A 155 5.77 -1.17 -27.82
N ASP A 156 4.81 -0.30 -27.51
CA ASP A 156 3.88 0.29 -28.49
C ASP A 156 3.39 1.67 -28.01
N SER A 157 3.67 2.69 -28.80
CA SER A 157 3.26 4.07 -28.51
C SER A 157 1.72 4.23 -28.50
N THR A 158 1.00 3.47 -29.33
CA THR A 158 -0.47 3.52 -29.39
C THR A 158 -1.10 3.04 -28.10
N LEU A 159 -0.60 1.91 -27.56
CA LEU A 159 -1.04 1.37 -26.27
C LEU A 159 -0.71 2.32 -25.12
N ALA A 160 0.43 2.99 -25.18
CA ALA A 160 0.81 3.96 -24.15
C ALA A 160 -0.13 5.17 -24.12
N VAL A 161 -0.47 5.74 -25.29
CA VAL A 161 -1.43 6.84 -25.40
C VAL A 161 -2.81 6.42 -24.87
N PHE A 162 -3.29 5.24 -25.25
CA PHE A 162 -4.56 4.70 -24.75
C PHE A 162 -4.56 4.54 -23.22
N SER A 163 -3.45 4.04 -22.67
CA SER A 163 -3.28 3.88 -21.21
C SER A 163 -3.29 5.22 -20.48
N ILE A 164 -2.69 6.27 -21.04
CA ILE A 164 -2.71 7.63 -20.50
C ILE A 164 -4.13 8.19 -20.51
N ILE A 165 -4.88 8.01 -21.59
CA ILE A 165 -6.27 8.45 -21.68
C ILE A 165 -7.13 7.76 -20.59
N LEU A 166 -6.99 6.44 -20.44
CA LEU A 166 -7.70 5.70 -19.38
C LEU A 166 -7.36 6.20 -17.99
N LEU A 167 -6.10 6.52 -17.74
CA LEU A 167 -5.65 7.05 -16.44
C LEU A 167 -6.27 8.43 -16.15
N ILE A 168 -6.37 9.30 -17.16
CA ILE A 168 -7.03 10.61 -17.03
C ILE A 168 -8.52 10.44 -16.75
N VAL A 169 -9.22 9.55 -17.50
CA VAL A 169 -10.65 9.26 -17.28
C VAL A 169 -10.88 8.72 -15.87
N TYR A 170 -10.05 7.77 -15.43
CA TYR A 170 -10.11 7.23 -14.07
C TYR A 170 -9.97 8.31 -13.01
N PHE A 171 -9.00 9.22 -13.17
CA PHE A 171 -8.80 10.33 -12.25
C PHE A 171 -10.00 11.31 -12.22
N CYS A 172 -10.57 11.63 -13.38
CA CYS A 172 -11.76 12.47 -13.48
C CYS A 172 -12.97 11.84 -12.79
N VAL A 173 -13.19 10.53 -13.00
CA VAL A 173 -14.30 9.80 -12.36
C VAL A 173 -14.16 9.79 -10.85
N ILE A 174 -12.96 9.47 -10.32
CA ILE A 174 -12.74 9.46 -8.87
C ILE A 174 -12.94 10.85 -8.27
N THR A 175 -12.42 11.90 -8.94
CA THR A 175 -12.57 13.27 -8.44
C THR A 175 -14.04 13.70 -8.45
N GLY A 176 -14.79 13.35 -9.49
CA GLY A 176 -16.22 13.59 -9.58
C GLY A 176 -17.02 12.88 -8.49
N LEU A 177 -16.77 11.59 -8.28
CA LEU A 177 -17.42 10.79 -7.23
C LEU A 177 -17.09 11.32 -5.83
N ARG A 178 -15.84 11.70 -5.58
CA ARG A 178 -15.43 12.26 -4.29
C ARG A 178 -16.20 13.56 -3.99
N ASN A 179 -16.34 14.44 -4.97
CA ASN A 179 -17.07 15.70 -4.80
C ASN A 179 -18.57 15.45 -4.54
N CYS A 180 -19.16 14.47 -5.24
CA CYS A 180 -20.55 14.07 -5.03
C CYS A 180 -20.77 13.49 -3.61
N LEU A 181 -19.87 12.62 -3.13
CA LEU A 181 -19.95 12.01 -1.79
C LEU A 181 -19.75 13.05 -0.67
N LEU A 182 -18.89 14.03 -0.86
CA LEU A 182 -18.71 15.11 0.11
C LEU A 182 -19.95 16.00 0.22
N TYR A 183 -20.70 16.16 -0.85
CA TYR A 183 -21.93 16.96 -0.87
C TYR A 183 -23.14 16.22 -0.29
N THR A 184 -23.15 14.89 -0.35
CA THR A 184 -24.26 14.06 0.17
C THR A 184 -24.04 13.59 1.61
N SER A 185 -22.91 13.87 2.22
CA SER A 185 -22.65 13.55 3.64
C SER A 185 -23.55 14.41 4.53
N PRO A 186 -24.50 13.82 5.30
CA PRO A 186 -25.37 14.60 6.18
C PRO A 186 -24.53 15.37 7.19
N SER A 187 -24.89 16.65 7.38
CA SER A 187 -24.26 17.53 8.35
C SER A 187 -24.31 16.90 9.76
N PRO A 188 -23.26 17.08 10.59
CA PRO A 188 -23.30 16.60 11.98
C PRO A 188 -24.49 17.14 12.80
N ARG A 189 -25.16 18.20 12.33
CA ARG A 189 -26.35 18.78 12.96
C ARG A 189 -27.63 17.98 12.75
N ASP A 190 -27.69 17.09 11.77
CA ASP A 190 -28.91 16.29 11.49
C ASP A 190 -28.95 14.98 12.27
N ARG A 191 -28.05 14.76 13.23
CA ARG A 191 -27.99 13.57 14.10
C ARG A 191 -28.38 13.88 15.54
N SER A 192 -28.99 15.03 15.82
CA SER A 192 -29.51 15.34 17.16
C SER A 192 -30.99 15.00 17.26
#